data_405dc05de5c48357097f0827a9ae0ce5
#
_entry.id   405dc05de5c48357097f0827a9ae0ce5
#
_cell.length_a   1.000
_cell.length_b   1.000
_cell.length_c   1.000
_cell.angle_alpha   90.00
_cell.angle_beta   90.00
_cell.angle_gamma   90.00
#
_symmetry.space_group_name_H-M   'P 1'
#
loop_
_entity.id
_entity.type
_entity.pdbx_description
1 polymer ?
#
loop_
_entity_poly.entity_id
_entity_poly.type
_entity_poly.pdbx_seq_one_letter_code
_entity_poly.pdbx_strand_id
1 'polypeptide(L)'
;MNNKDYITLANKAASIQIKELKKIKKVFNNSFIDAVNLIINCKGKIIFSGVGKNSFICKKAAATFSSVGIPSFFVDPTGVSHGDAGQISKKDILIIISNSGNTNELVNLLKFANRFRIKIIGIASNSNSILLKASDIRIHYPKLKESDPNNIVPTTSTSFVMMFCDCLATTIMVKKKFTKENFFMYHRGGNLGASLRLAKDIMVTGKKMPVINHKKSFDQALRIMNKKKL
;
A
#
# COMPACT_ATOMS: atom_id res chain seq x y z
N MET A 1 -40.24 -2.34 -2.77
CA MET A 1 -39.17 -3.36 -2.68
C MET A 1 -39.23 -4.03 -1.33
N ASN A 2 -39.22 -5.35 -1.28
CA ASN A 2 -39.18 -6.07 0.00
C ASN A 2 -37.70 -6.40 0.38
N ASN A 3 -37.47 -6.90 1.61
CA ASN A 3 -36.11 -7.20 2.08
C ASN A 3 -35.35 -8.22 1.22
N LYS A 4 -36.05 -9.13 0.53
CA LYS A 4 -35.44 -10.11 -0.40
C LYS A 4 -34.89 -9.42 -1.65
N ASP A 5 -35.47 -8.31 -2.09
CA ASP A 5 -35.00 -7.56 -3.25
C ASP A 5 -33.64 -6.91 -2.97
N TYR A 6 -33.41 -6.42 -1.74
CA TYR A 6 -32.09 -5.85 -1.35
C TYR A 6 -30.96 -6.87 -1.39
N ILE A 7 -31.20 -8.09 -0.91
CA ILE A 7 -30.22 -9.18 -0.96
C ILE A 7 -29.92 -9.55 -2.43
N THR A 8 -30.95 -9.64 -3.26
CA THR A 8 -30.80 -9.95 -4.69
C THR A 8 -29.98 -8.89 -5.41
N LEU A 9 -30.22 -7.60 -5.14
CA LEU A 9 -29.45 -6.50 -5.72
C LEU A 9 -27.99 -6.50 -5.25
N ALA A 10 -27.75 -6.74 -3.97
CA ALA A 10 -26.40 -6.84 -3.43
C ALA A 10 -25.62 -8.01 -4.06
N ASN A 11 -26.23 -9.19 -4.18
CA ASN A 11 -25.63 -10.34 -4.84
C ASN A 11 -25.33 -10.10 -6.32
N LYS A 12 -26.21 -9.37 -7.02
CA LYS A 12 -25.96 -8.98 -8.42
C LYS A 12 -24.76 -8.06 -8.54
N ALA A 13 -24.66 -7.04 -7.69
CA ALA A 13 -23.52 -6.13 -7.67
C ALA A 13 -22.21 -6.87 -7.35
N ALA A 14 -22.21 -7.74 -6.35
CA ALA A 14 -21.05 -8.56 -5.99
C ALA A 14 -20.63 -9.49 -7.15
N SER A 15 -21.59 -10.13 -7.82
CA SER A 15 -21.33 -11.02 -8.96
C SER A 15 -20.68 -10.31 -10.14
N ILE A 16 -21.09 -9.05 -10.41
CA ILE A 16 -20.46 -8.22 -11.44
C ILE A 16 -19.00 -7.97 -11.06
N GLN A 17 -18.73 -7.52 -9.84
CA GLN A 17 -17.37 -7.23 -9.37
C GLN A 17 -16.50 -8.49 -9.45
N ILE A 18 -16.95 -9.63 -8.93
CA ILE A 18 -16.19 -10.89 -8.95
C ILE A 18 -15.84 -11.30 -10.40
N LYS A 19 -16.78 -11.18 -11.32
CA LYS A 19 -16.54 -11.49 -12.75
C LYS A 19 -15.46 -10.59 -13.35
N GLU A 20 -15.55 -9.30 -13.11
CA GLU A 20 -14.62 -8.32 -13.66
C GLU A 20 -13.23 -8.41 -13.01
N LEU A 21 -13.15 -8.64 -11.70
CA LEU A 21 -11.89 -8.80 -10.97
C LEU A 21 -11.07 -10.00 -11.47
N LYS A 22 -11.70 -11.05 -11.99
CA LYS A 22 -10.98 -12.18 -12.60
C LYS A 22 -10.08 -11.76 -13.77
N LYS A 23 -10.37 -10.63 -14.42
CA LYS A 23 -9.55 -10.10 -15.51
C LYS A 23 -8.16 -9.61 -15.06
N ILE A 24 -7.92 -9.48 -13.76
CA ILE A 24 -6.65 -8.98 -13.21
C ILE A 24 -5.44 -9.81 -13.64
N LYS A 25 -5.63 -11.12 -13.83
CA LYS A 25 -4.57 -12.03 -14.28
C LYS A 25 -3.97 -11.63 -15.64
N LYS A 26 -4.71 -10.90 -16.49
CA LYS A 26 -4.23 -10.40 -17.78
C LYS A 26 -3.29 -9.20 -17.68
N VAL A 27 -3.24 -8.56 -16.51
CA VAL A 27 -2.38 -7.39 -16.25
C VAL A 27 -1.02 -7.80 -15.71
N PHE A 28 -0.86 -9.04 -15.27
CA PHE A 28 0.43 -9.59 -14.82
C PHE A 28 1.24 -10.08 -16.03
N ASN A 29 1.90 -9.15 -16.68
CA ASN A 29 2.70 -9.31 -17.90
C ASN A 29 4.09 -8.66 -17.71
N ASN A 30 4.83 -8.45 -18.80
CA ASN A 30 6.16 -7.85 -18.75
C ASN A 30 6.17 -6.45 -18.07
N SER A 31 5.14 -5.62 -18.30
CA SER A 31 5.06 -4.32 -17.62
C SER A 31 4.93 -4.45 -16.10
N PHE A 32 4.25 -5.50 -15.62
CA PHE A 32 4.21 -5.82 -14.18
C PHE A 32 5.59 -6.22 -13.65
N ILE A 33 6.32 -7.05 -14.40
CA ILE A 33 7.70 -7.45 -14.05
C ILE A 33 8.60 -6.23 -13.98
N ASP A 34 8.52 -5.34 -14.97
CA ASP A 34 9.30 -4.10 -15.03
C ASP A 34 8.97 -3.19 -13.85
N ALA A 35 7.69 -3.07 -13.47
CA ALA A 35 7.27 -2.30 -12.29
C ALA A 35 7.86 -2.88 -10.99
N VAL A 36 7.79 -4.21 -10.81
CA VAL A 36 8.41 -4.89 -9.66
C VAL A 36 9.91 -4.60 -9.59
N ASN A 37 10.63 -4.77 -10.71
CA ASN A 37 12.06 -4.56 -10.78
C ASN A 37 12.45 -3.09 -10.53
N LEU A 38 11.70 -2.15 -11.10
CA LEU A 38 11.93 -0.72 -10.89
C LEU A 38 11.76 -0.36 -9.41
N ILE A 39 10.69 -0.84 -8.75
CA ILE A 39 10.42 -0.54 -7.35
C ILE A 39 11.46 -1.17 -6.41
N ILE A 40 11.87 -2.42 -6.65
CA ILE A 40 12.90 -3.09 -5.83
C ILE A 40 14.23 -2.34 -5.86
N ASN A 41 14.58 -1.77 -7.00
CA ASN A 41 15.83 -1.03 -7.21
C ASN A 41 15.72 0.47 -6.86
N CYS A 42 14.56 0.94 -6.40
CA CYS A 42 14.34 2.33 -6.02
C CYS A 42 15.27 2.75 -4.88
N LYS A 43 15.94 3.88 -5.05
CA LYS A 43 16.83 4.48 -4.03
C LYS A 43 16.15 5.60 -3.23
N GLY A 44 14.93 5.94 -3.59
CA GLY A 44 14.08 6.93 -2.94
C GLY A 44 12.84 6.29 -2.34
N LYS A 45 11.71 6.96 -2.50
CA LYS A 45 10.39 6.55 -2.00
C LYS A 45 9.48 6.21 -3.17
N ILE A 46 8.44 5.45 -2.89
CA ILE A 46 7.35 5.21 -3.83
C ILE A 46 6.23 6.19 -3.50
N ILE A 47 5.92 7.06 -4.44
CA ILE A 47 4.92 8.10 -4.24
C ILE A 47 3.69 7.75 -5.05
N PHE A 48 2.58 7.56 -4.37
CA PHE A 48 1.30 7.30 -5.00
C PHE A 48 0.54 8.61 -5.24
N SER A 49 -0.13 8.73 -6.39
CA SER A 49 -0.95 9.90 -6.72
C SER A 49 -2.17 9.51 -7.55
N GLY A 50 -3.28 10.20 -7.32
CA GLY A 50 -4.55 9.99 -8.01
C GLY A 50 -5.62 10.91 -7.48
N VAL A 51 -6.70 11.09 -8.24
CA VAL A 51 -7.78 12.05 -7.94
C VAL A 51 -9.07 11.32 -7.57
N GLY A 52 -9.91 11.96 -6.77
CA GLY A 52 -11.22 11.45 -6.38
C GLY A 52 -11.12 10.12 -5.62
N LYS A 53 -11.92 9.12 -6.00
CA LYS A 53 -11.90 7.80 -5.34
C LYS A 53 -10.54 7.10 -5.46
N ASN A 54 -9.80 7.34 -6.54
CA ASN A 54 -8.44 6.80 -6.69
C ASN A 54 -7.45 7.39 -5.67
N SER A 55 -7.68 8.59 -5.12
CA SER A 55 -6.83 9.13 -4.06
C SER A 55 -6.87 8.26 -2.79
N PHE A 56 -8.03 7.73 -2.44
CA PHE A 56 -8.19 6.81 -1.31
C PHE A 56 -7.49 5.46 -1.55
N ILE A 57 -7.58 4.96 -2.79
CA ILE A 57 -6.84 3.74 -3.19
C ILE A 57 -5.33 3.98 -3.13
N CYS A 58 -4.86 5.12 -3.60
CA CYS A 58 -3.45 5.53 -3.51
C CYS A 58 -2.96 5.64 -2.07
N LYS A 59 -3.75 6.25 -1.18
CA LYS A 59 -3.44 6.32 0.26
C LYS A 59 -3.35 4.93 0.89
N LYS A 60 -4.31 4.04 0.58
CA LYS A 60 -4.28 2.64 1.04
C LYS A 60 -3.05 1.90 0.50
N ALA A 61 -2.74 2.04 -0.78
CA ALA A 61 -1.59 1.41 -1.40
C ALA A 61 -0.27 1.89 -0.75
N ALA A 62 -0.11 3.21 -0.56
CA ALA A 62 1.04 3.78 0.12
C ALA A 62 1.21 3.23 1.54
N ALA A 63 0.12 3.12 2.31
CA ALA A 63 0.15 2.53 3.65
C ALA A 63 0.55 1.05 3.61
N THR A 64 0.02 0.27 2.65
CA THR A 64 0.38 -1.14 2.46
C THR A 64 1.86 -1.31 2.12
N PHE A 65 2.39 -0.52 1.19
CA PHE A 65 3.81 -0.54 0.82
C PHE A 65 4.71 -0.18 2.01
N SER A 66 4.37 0.87 2.76
CA SER A 66 5.11 1.26 3.97
C SER A 66 5.11 0.13 5.00
N SER A 67 3.98 -0.56 5.18
CA SER A 67 3.83 -1.66 6.13
C SER A 67 4.71 -2.88 5.81
N VAL A 68 5.11 -3.04 4.56
CA VAL A 68 6.01 -4.11 4.11
C VAL A 68 7.44 -3.61 3.85
N GLY A 69 7.81 -2.47 4.45
CA GLY A 69 9.18 -1.96 4.43
C GLY A 69 9.60 -1.27 3.13
N ILE A 70 8.63 -0.77 2.37
CA ILE A 70 8.88 0.04 1.16
C ILE A 70 8.46 1.47 1.49
N PRO A 71 9.40 2.42 1.72
CA PRO A 71 9.06 3.79 2.07
C PRO A 71 8.11 4.41 1.03
N SER A 72 6.90 4.75 1.45
CA SER A 72 5.86 5.20 0.53
C SER A 72 4.91 6.20 1.17
N PHE A 73 4.38 7.11 0.37
CA PHE A 73 3.35 8.05 0.81
C PHE A 73 2.48 8.50 -0.39
N PHE A 74 1.42 9.22 -0.10
CA PHE A 74 0.51 9.80 -1.09
C PHE A 74 0.79 11.28 -1.25
N VAL A 75 0.81 11.76 -2.50
CA VAL A 75 0.83 13.18 -2.85
C VAL A 75 -0.44 13.51 -3.63
N ASP A 76 -1.13 14.56 -3.21
CA ASP A 76 -2.28 15.07 -3.94
C ASP A 76 -1.79 15.80 -5.21
N PRO A 77 -2.22 15.38 -6.42
CA PRO A 77 -1.75 16.02 -7.65
C PRO A 77 -2.20 17.47 -7.77
N THR A 78 -3.26 17.88 -7.07
CA THR A 78 -3.72 19.29 -7.07
C THR A 78 -2.76 20.18 -6.29
N GLY A 79 -2.21 19.69 -5.17
CA GLY A 79 -1.22 20.39 -4.35
C GLY A 79 0.13 20.57 -5.02
N VAL A 80 0.44 19.79 -6.06
CA VAL A 80 1.73 19.90 -6.80
C VAL A 80 1.95 21.29 -7.37
N SER A 81 0.90 21.95 -7.84
CA SER A 81 0.96 23.33 -8.34
C SER A 81 1.12 24.38 -7.23
N HIS A 82 0.96 23.99 -5.97
CA HIS A 82 0.99 24.85 -4.79
C HIS A 82 2.16 24.53 -3.84
N GLY A 83 3.18 23.85 -4.34
CA GLY A 83 4.41 23.59 -3.60
C GLY A 83 4.65 22.13 -3.17
N ASP A 84 3.63 21.27 -3.21
CA ASP A 84 3.77 19.84 -2.81
C ASP A 84 4.73 19.05 -3.71
N ALA A 85 5.05 19.58 -4.91
CA ALA A 85 6.11 19.04 -5.76
C ALA A 85 7.46 18.96 -5.03
N GLY A 86 7.71 19.80 -4.04
CA GLY A 86 8.92 19.78 -3.19
C GLY A 86 9.09 18.51 -2.36
N GLN A 87 8.04 17.71 -2.19
CA GLN A 87 8.09 16.41 -1.50
C GLN A 87 8.70 15.30 -2.38
N ILE A 88 8.87 15.55 -3.69
CA ILE A 88 9.25 14.56 -4.70
C ILE A 88 10.70 14.80 -5.14
N SER A 89 11.53 13.77 -5.11
CA SER A 89 12.94 13.80 -5.51
C SER A 89 13.21 12.98 -6.77
N LYS A 90 14.33 13.22 -7.43
CA LYS A 90 14.78 12.43 -8.61
C LYS A 90 15.00 10.95 -8.33
N LYS A 91 15.16 10.57 -7.05
CA LYS A 91 15.39 9.17 -6.65
C LYS A 91 14.08 8.41 -6.42
N ASP A 92 12.96 9.13 -6.40
CA ASP A 92 11.65 8.57 -6.13
C ASP A 92 11.02 7.99 -7.41
N ILE A 93 10.00 7.17 -7.23
CA ILE A 93 9.15 6.64 -8.31
C ILE A 93 7.73 7.09 -8.03
N LEU A 94 7.08 7.64 -9.04
CA LEU A 94 5.67 7.98 -9.01
C LEU A 94 4.82 6.82 -9.53
N ILE A 95 3.84 6.38 -8.74
CA ILE A 95 2.77 5.49 -9.19
C ILE A 95 1.50 6.32 -9.29
N ILE A 96 1.06 6.58 -10.51
CA ILE A 96 -0.08 7.47 -10.79
C ILE A 96 -1.25 6.63 -11.28
N ILE A 97 -2.41 6.80 -10.65
CA ILE A 97 -3.61 6.00 -10.89
C ILE A 97 -4.74 6.89 -11.39
N SER A 98 -5.26 6.57 -12.58
CA SER A 98 -6.46 7.21 -13.12
C SER A 98 -7.19 6.24 -14.04
N ASN A 99 -8.49 6.01 -13.82
CA ASN A 99 -9.26 5.09 -14.66
C ASN A 99 -9.26 5.53 -16.12
N SER A 100 -9.59 6.80 -16.41
CA SER A 100 -9.53 7.35 -17.77
C SER A 100 -8.11 7.62 -18.26
N GLY A 101 -7.19 7.91 -17.33
CA GLY A 101 -5.83 8.35 -17.60
C GLY A 101 -5.74 9.76 -18.21
N ASN A 102 -6.87 10.49 -18.30
CA ASN A 102 -6.97 11.82 -18.90
C ASN A 102 -7.46 12.87 -17.88
N THR A 103 -7.23 12.65 -16.60
CA THR A 103 -7.61 13.56 -15.52
C THR A 103 -6.74 14.81 -15.58
N ASN A 104 -7.35 15.99 -15.71
CA ASN A 104 -6.64 17.27 -15.91
C ASN A 104 -5.69 17.59 -14.75
N GLU A 105 -6.08 17.30 -13.52
CA GLU A 105 -5.30 17.56 -12.31
C GLU A 105 -3.96 16.82 -12.29
N LEU A 106 -3.81 15.75 -13.08
CA LEU A 106 -2.55 15.01 -13.20
C LEU A 106 -1.53 15.70 -14.13
N VAL A 107 -1.97 16.61 -14.99
CA VAL A 107 -1.12 17.18 -16.06
C VAL A 107 0.11 17.89 -15.48
N ASN A 108 -0.05 18.67 -14.41
CA ASN A 108 1.06 19.39 -13.80
C ASN A 108 2.06 18.45 -13.13
N LEU A 109 1.57 17.40 -12.45
CA LEU A 109 2.42 16.35 -11.87
C LEU A 109 3.19 15.60 -12.96
N LEU A 110 2.55 15.25 -14.08
CA LEU A 110 3.20 14.58 -15.21
C LEU A 110 4.27 15.46 -15.86
N LYS A 111 3.97 16.74 -16.09
CA LYS A 111 4.95 17.72 -16.61
C LYS A 111 6.15 17.86 -15.67
N PHE A 112 5.90 18.00 -14.36
CA PHE A 112 6.94 18.08 -13.35
C PHE A 112 7.83 16.83 -13.37
N ALA A 113 7.23 15.64 -13.33
CA ALA A 113 7.96 14.38 -13.31
C ALA A 113 8.84 14.20 -14.55
N ASN A 114 8.28 14.47 -15.73
CA ASN A 114 9.04 14.37 -16.98
C ASN A 114 10.17 15.40 -17.06
N ARG A 115 9.92 16.65 -16.64
CA ARG A 115 10.97 17.70 -16.60
C ARG A 115 12.15 17.31 -15.73
N PHE A 116 11.89 16.72 -14.57
CA PHE A 116 12.92 16.31 -13.60
C PHE A 116 13.39 14.86 -13.77
N ARG A 117 12.90 14.16 -14.81
CA ARG A 117 13.25 12.76 -15.13
C ARG A 117 12.97 11.80 -13.97
N ILE A 118 11.85 12.03 -13.27
CA ILE A 118 11.35 11.15 -12.22
C ILE A 118 10.60 10.01 -12.88
N LYS A 119 10.87 8.77 -12.49
CA LYS A 119 10.26 7.58 -13.08
C LYS A 119 8.78 7.49 -12.76
N ILE A 120 7.95 7.22 -13.76
CA ILE A 120 6.50 7.11 -13.66
C ILE A 120 6.04 5.71 -14.02
N ILE A 121 5.26 5.09 -13.13
CA ILE A 121 4.42 3.92 -13.39
C ILE A 121 2.99 4.43 -13.50
N GLY A 122 2.42 4.44 -14.68
CA GLY A 122 1.04 4.87 -14.91
C GLY A 122 0.10 3.67 -14.95
N ILE A 123 -1.04 3.78 -14.27
CA ILE A 123 -2.07 2.74 -14.20
C ILE A 123 -3.39 3.32 -14.71
N ALA A 124 -3.89 2.81 -15.86
CA ALA A 124 -5.12 3.31 -16.47
C ALA A 124 -5.81 2.23 -17.34
N SER A 125 -7.12 2.44 -17.60
CA SER A 125 -7.90 1.58 -18.50
C SER A 125 -7.92 2.05 -19.97
N ASN A 126 -7.41 3.25 -20.26
CA ASN A 126 -7.29 3.76 -21.61
C ASN A 126 -5.81 3.78 -22.06
N SER A 127 -5.45 2.90 -22.97
CA SER A 127 -4.08 2.74 -23.47
C SER A 127 -3.55 4.01 -24.17
N ASN A 128 -4.43 4.83 -24.73
CA ASN A 128 -4.08 6.06 -25.44
C ASN A 128 -4.11 7.33 -24.56
N SER A 129 -4.27 7.15 -23.25
CA SER A 129 -4.36 8.27 -22.30
C SER A 129 -3.06 9.05 -22.16
N ILE A 130 -3.22 10.33 -21.73
CA ILE A 130 -2.08 11.22 -21.41
C ILE A 130 -1.19 10.57 -20.35
N LEU A 131 -1.77 9.96 -19.31
CA LEU A 131 -1.03 9.29 -18.26
C LEU A 131 -0.12 8.20 -18.81
N LEU A 132 -0.68 7.24 -19.57
CA LEU A 132 0.14 6.12 -20.07
C LEU A 132 1.17 6.57 -21.09
N LYS A 133 0.87 7.59 -21.91
CA LYS A 133 1.85 8.17 -22.84
C LYS A 133 3.02 8.84 -22.14
N ALA A 134 2.79 9.46 -20.99
CA ALA A 134 3.81 10.13 -20.19
C ALA A 134 4.59 9.18 -19.25
N SER A 135 4.19 7.90 -19.13
CA SER A 135 4.76 6.96 -18.19
C SER A 135 5.90 6.15 -18.78
N ASP A 136 6.94 5.89 -17.97
CA ASP A 136 8.04 4.96 -18.28
C ASP A 136 7.54 3.52 -18.30
N ILE A 137 6.66 3.15 -17.36
CA ILE A 137 6.02 1.84 -17.31
C ILE A 137 4.51 2.02 -17.38
N ARG A 138 3.88 1.31 -18.29
CA ARG A 138 2.46 1.43 -18.62
C ARG A 138 1.72 0.21 -18.15
N ILE A 139 0.95 0.34 -17.08
CA ILE A 139 0.05 -0.70 -16.59
C ILE A 139 -1.34 -0.42 -17.15
N HIS A 140 -1.60 -1.03 -18.29
CA HIS A 140 -2.92 -0.96 -18.93
C HIS A 140 -3.80 -2.11 -18.46
N TYR A 141 -4.99 -1.81 -17.95
CA TYR A 141 -6.00 -2.80 -17.62
C TYR A 141 -7.26 -2.61 -18.47
N PRO A 142 -8.03 -3.68 -18.73
CA PRO A 142 -9.20 -3.61 -19.60
C PRO A 142 -10.27 -2.71 -19.00
N LYS A 143 -11.08 -2.08 -19.86
CA LYS A 143 -12.29 -1.39 -19.40
C LYS A 143 -13.19 -2.37 -18.64
N LEU A 144 -13.55 -2.01 -17.41
CA LEU A 144 -14.34 -2.82 -16.50
C LEU A 144 -15.77 -2.31 -16.43
N LYS A 145 -16.70 -3.22 -16.18
CA LYS A 145 -18.09 -2.89 -15.89
C LYS A 145 -18.19 -2.54 -14.40
N GLU A 146 -18.70 -1.36 -14.09
CA GLU A 146 -19.02 -0.99 -12.72
C GLU A 146 -20.25 -1.76 -12.22
N SER A 147 -20.39 -1.90 -10.90
CA SER A 147 -21.46 -2.71 -10.33
C SER A 147 -22.80 -1.98 -10.18
N ASP A 148 -22.81 -0.64 -10.35
CA ASP A 148 -24.02 0.14 -10.35
C ASP A 148 -24.82 -0.02 -11.66
N PRO A 149 -26.15 0.18 -11.62
CA PRO A 149 -27.00 -0.01 -12.80
C PRO A 149 -26.63 0.85 -14.01
N ASN A 150 -26.10 2.05 -13.76
CA ASN A 150 -25.77 3.02 -14.80
C ASN A 150 -24.31 2.92 -15.28
N ASN A 151 -23.50 2.06 -14.66
CA ASN A 151 -22.08 1.90 -14.97
C ASN A 151 -21.28 3.20 -14.83
N ILE A 152 -21.57 4.00 -13.79
CA ILE A 152 -21.01 5.34 -13.55
C ILE A 152 -20.19 5.38 -12.27
N VAL A 153 -20.67 4.72 -11.19
CA VAL A 153 -20.05 4.82 -9.87
C VAL A 153 -18.81 3.95 -9.79
N PRO A 154 -17.61 4.53 -9.57
CA PRO A 154 -16.39 3.74 -9.41
C PRO A 154 -16.49 2.75 -8.24
N THR A 155 -16.69 1.50 -8.53
CA THR A 155 -16.84 0.37 -7.60
C THR A 155 -15.88 -0.73 -7.98
N THR A 156 -16.15 -1.40 -9.11
CA THR A 156 -15.32 -2.47 -9.65
C THR A 156 -13.93 -1.98 -10.04
N SER A 157 -13.83 -0.85 -10.71
CA SER A 157 -12.54 -0.28 -11.13
C SER A 157 -11.64 0.06 -9.95
N THR A 158 -12.18 0.62 -8.87
CA THR A 158 -11.41 0.92 -7.66
C THR A 158 -10.98 -0.35 -6.92
N SER A 159 -11.85 -1.33 -6.82
CA SER A 159 -11.54 -2.65 -6.25
C SER A 159 -10.44 -3.36 -7.04
N PHE A 160 -10.50 -3.28 -8.38
CA PHE A 160 -9.51 -3.87 -9.28
C PHE A 160 -8.12 -3.25 -9.08
N VAL A 161 -8.03 -1.93 -9.06
CA VAL A 161 -6.76 -1.23 -8.88
C VAL A 161 -6.21 -1.45 -7.47
N MET A 162 -7.06 -1.49 -6.45
CA MET A 162 -6.66 -1.83 -5.09
C MET A 162 -6.04 -3.24 -5.03
N MET A 163 -6.72 -4.23 -5.63
CA MET A 163 -6.20 -5.60 -5.73
C MET A 163 -4.85 -5.65 -6.47
N PHE A 164 -4.72 -4.90 -7.58
CA PHE A 164 -3.47 -4.81 -8.32
C PHE A 164 -2.32 -4.28 -7.44
N CYS A 165 -2.55 -3.20 -6.70
CA CYS A 165 -1.55 -2.62 -5.79
C CYS A 165 -1.16 -3.60 -4.68
N ASP A 166 -2.11 -4.36 -4.14
CA ASP A 166 -1.84 -5.38 -3.11
C ASP A 166 -1.03 -6.56 -3.68
N CYS A 167 -1.35 -7.02 -4.88
CA CYS A 167 -0.55 -8.03 -5.57
C CYS A 167 0.87 -7.53 -5.85
N LEU A 168 1.03 -6.26 -6.23
CA LEU A 168 2.35 -5.66 -6.45
C LEU A 168 3.15 -5.61 -5.15
N ALA A 169 2.54 -5.13 -4.06
CA ALA A 169 3.18 -5.06 -2.73
C ALA A 169 3.61 -6.45 -2.23
N THR A 170 2.71 -7.44 -2.31
CA THR A 170 3.01 -8.81 -1.86
C THR A 170 4.07 -9.50 -2.71
N THR A 171 4.08 -9.27 -4.03
CA THR A 171 5.14 -9.77 -4.92
C THR A 171 6.51 -9.21 -4.53
N ILE A 172 6.59 -7.91 -4.27
CA ILE A 172 7.84 -7.26 -3.83
C ILE A 172 8.24 -7.76 -2.44
N MET A 173 7.29 -7.92 -1.51
CA MET A 173 7.51 -8.48 -0.18
C MET A 173 8.18 -9.86 -0.26
N VAL A 174 7.66 -10.77 -1.09
CA VAL A 174 8.23 -12.10 -1.30
C VAL A 174 9.64 -12.00 -1.92
N LYS A 175 9.81 -11.18 -2.96
CA LYS A 175 11.10 -11.01 -3.64
C LYS A 175 12.18 -10.42 -2.71
N LYS A 176 11.80 -9.52 -1.80
CA LYS A 176 12.68 -8.95 -0.77
C LYS A 176 12.89 -9.87 0.43
N LYS A 177 12.30 -11.07 0.45
CA LYS A 177 12.36 -12.01 1.58
C LYS A 177 11.92 -11.36 2.90
N PHE A 178 10.90 -10.51 2.84
CA PHE A 178 10.37 -9.81 4.01
C PHE A 178 9.71 -10.81 4.97
N THR A 179 10.21 -10.88 6.20
CA THR A 179 9.82 -11.87 7.21
C THR A 179 8.76 -11.32 8.18
N LYS A 180 8.24 -12.20 9.06
CA LYS A 180 7.36 -11.79 10.16
C LYS A 180 8.07 -10.86 11.14
N GLU A 181 9.37 -11.08 11.37
CA GLU A 181 10.20 -10.24 12.23
C GLU A 181 10.34 -8.83 11.64
N ASN A 182 10.53 -8.73 10.30
CA ASN A 182 10.53 -7.45 9.61
C ASN A 182 9.17 -6.74 9.75
N PHE A 183 8.07 -7.48 9.63
CA PHE A 183 6.73 -6.94 9.82
C PHE A 183 6.52 -6.39 11.24
N PHE A 184 7.01 -7.11 12.25
CA PHE A 184 6.94 -6.70 13.65
C PHE A 184 7.67 -5.37 13.93
N MET A 185 8.76 -5.07 13.23
CA MET A 185 9.48 -3.79 13.39
C MET A 185 8.60 -2.58 13.08
N TYR A 186 7.67 -2.73 12.14
CA TYR A 186 6.75 -1.66 11.73
C TYR A 186 5.39 -1.69 12.46
N HIS A 187 5.06 -2.82 13.13
CA HIS A 187 3.74 -3.06 13.74
C HIS A 187 3.85 -3.47 15.21
N ARG A 188 4.50 -2.64 16.03
CA ARG A 188 4.71 -2.94 17.46
C ARG A 188 3.45 -2.80 18.31
N GLY A 189 2.43 -2.10 17.84
CA GLY A 189 1.16 -1.86 18.54
C GLY A 189 0.05 -2.84 18.14
N GLY A 190 -1.01 -2.87 18.94
CA GLY A 190 -2.23 -3.64 18.66
C GLY A 190 -2.07 -5.17 18.81
N ASN A 191 -3.18 -5.89 18.56
CA ASN A 191 -3.24 -7.35 18.71
C ASN A 191 -2.27 -8.08 17.78
N LEU A 192 -2.07 -7.56 16.57
CA LEU A 192 -1.15 -8.16 15.61
C LEU A 192 0.31 -8.05 16.07
N GLY A 193 0.72 -6.90 16.60
CA GLY A 193 2.06 -6.73 17.20
C GLY A 193 2.24 -7.61 18.44
N ALA A 194 1.20 -7.73 19.28
CA ALA A 194 1.24 -8.60 20.46
C ALA A 194 1.45 -10.08 20.10
N SER A 195 0.78 -10.58 19.04
CA SER A 195 0.89 -11.98 18.60
C SER A 195 2.25 -12.32 17.99
N LEU A 196 3.03 -11.33 17.59
CA LEU A 196 4.37 -11.51 17.00
C LEU A 196 5.51 -11.27 18.00
N ARG A 197 5.21 -10.93 19.27
CA ARG A 197 6.21 -10.76 20.32
C ARG A 197 6.88 -12.07 20.65
N LEU A 198 8.20 -12.03 20.72
CA LEU A 198 9.00 -13.14 21.24
C LEU A 198 9.23 -12.94 22.74
N ALA A 199 9.50 -14.04 23.47
CA ALA A 199 9.84 -13.97 24.90
C ALA A 199 10.96 -12.94 25.18
N LYS A 200 11.97 -12.87 24.32
CA LYS A 200 13.07 -11.89 24.43
C LYS A 200 12.62 -10.42 24.37
N ASP A 201 11.45 -10.12 23.77
CA ASP A 201 10.94 -8.74 23.63
C ASP A 201 10.24 -8.24 24.89
N ILE A 202 9.85 -9.18 25.79
CA ILE A 202 9.10 -8.90 27.01
C ILE A 202 9.85 -9.34 28.28
N MET A 203 10.86 -10.21 28.17
CA MET A 203 11.59 -10.69 29.33
C MET A 203 12.43 -9.60 29.98
N VAL A 204 12.50 -9.66 31.30
CA VAL A 204 13.39 -8.81 32.09
C VAL A 204 14.82 -9.31 31.95
N THR A 205 15.77 -8.45 31.60
CA THR A 205 17.18 -8.80 31.36
C THR A 205 18.17 -7.91 32.12
N GLY A 206 19.40 -8.40 32.23
CA GLY A 206 20.53 -7.66 32.80
C GLY A 206 20.27 -7.18 34.23
N LYS A 207 20.63 -5.93 34.52
CA LYS A 207 20.51 -5.35 35.88
C LYS A 207 19.07 -5.26 36.41
N LYS A 208 18.07 -5.38 35.55
CA LYS A 208 16.65 -5.39 35.96
C LYS A 208 16.18 -6.73 36.47
N MET A 209 16.84 -7.82 36.08
CA MET A 209 16.48 -9.17 36.52
C MET A 209 16.62 -9.32 38.02
N PRO A 210 15.63 -9.90 38.74
CA PRO A 210 15.67 -10.10 40.17
C PRO A 210 16.50 -11.34 40.50
N VAL A 211 17.81 -11.19 40.52
CA VAL A 211 18.73 -12.28 40.89
C VAL A 211 19.15 -12.13 42.34
N ILE A 212 19.07 -13.22 43.10
CA ILE A 212 19.52 -13.27 44.48
C ILE A 212 20.35 -14.56 44.70
N ASN A 213 21.32 -14.50 45.58
CA ASN A 213 22.06 -15.65 45.98
C ASN A 213 21.18 -16.58 46.85
N HIS A 214 21.21 -17.89 46.59
CA HIS A 214 20.40 -18.93 47.28
C HIS A 214 20.61 -18.95 48.81
N LYS A 215 21.73 -18.42 49.32
CA LYS A 215 22.01 -18.32 50.76
C LYS A 215 21.34 -17.13 51.46
N LYS A 216 20.65 -16.28 50.72
CA LYS A 216 19.94 -15.11 51.29
C LYS A 216 18.56 -15.50 51.80
N SER A 217 18.06 -14.76 52.81
CA SER A 217 16.75 -15.03 53.41
C SER A 217 15.59 -14.65 52.45
N PHE A 218 14.40 -15.21 52.75
CA PHE A 218 13.17 -14.92 52.04
C PHE A 218 12.82 -13.40 52.07
N ASP A 219 12.99 -12.72 53.20
CA ASP A 219 12.77 -11.29 53.33
C ASP A 219 13.66 -10.48 52.39
N GLN A 220 14.91 -10.90 52.22
CA GLN A 220 15.83 -10.28 51.28
C GLN A 220 15.40 -10.47 49.83
N ALA A 221 14.80 -11.64 49.50
CA ALA A 221 14.23 -11.90 48.19
C ALA A 221 13.04 -10.97 47.92
N LEU A 222 12.10 -10.86 48.87
CA LEU A 222 10.94 -9.94 48.76
C LEU A 222 11.36 -8.47 48.56
N ARG A 223 12.38 -8.02 49.31
CA ARG A 223 12.93 -6.65 49.15
C ARG A 223 13.45 -6.40 47.70
N ILE A 224 14.15 -7.41 47.15
CA ILE A 224 14.67 -7.29 45.75
C ILE A 224 13.51 -7.28 44.73
N MET A 225 12.51 -8.15 44.90
CA MET A 225 11.33 -8.17 44.05
C MET A 225 10.61 -6.79 44.08
N ASN A 226 10.32 -6.28 45.26
CA ASN A 226 9.70 -4.97 45.43
C ASN A 226 10.52 -3.83 44.83
N LYS A 227 11.85 -3.83 45.03
CA LYS A 227 12.77 -2.84 44.46
C LYS A 227 12.80 -2.89 42.94
N LYS A 228 12.61 -4.06 42.35
CA LYS A 228 12.61 -4.29 40.90
C LYS A 228 11.23 -4.15 40.29
N LYS A 229 10.18 -3.89 41.10
CA LYS A 229 8.78 -3.77 40.67
C LYS A 229 8.27 -5.00 39.88
N LEU A 230 8.49 -6.18 40.43
CA LEU A 230 8.05 -7.47 39.90
C LEU A 230 7.01 -8.10 40.81
#